data_6bee4a777dc2aecf569e7c5733b46c3c
#
_entry.id   6bee4a777dc2aecf569e7c5733b46c3c
#
_cell.length_a   1.000
_cell.length_b   1.000
_cell.length_c   1.000
_cell.angle_alpha   90.00
_cell.angle_beta   90.00
_cell.angle_gamma   90.00
#
_symmetry.space_group_name_H-M   'P 1'
#
loop_
_entity.id
_entity.type
_entity.pdbx_description
1 polymer ?
#
loop_
_entity_poly.entity_id
_entity_poly.type
_entity_poly.pdbx_seq_one_letter_code
_entity_poly.pdbx_strand_id
1 'polypeptide(L)'
;MIPAAPDCAPVEQRRLLSPEDRQRLAVPPSPPEASPRPAYADRLQPSSLGWVSRRSWCVWIEPDPQPDRFSGLWRQAVDTALARWGRELTLQPVERADDAHIRLWRRRPPRQDGRASLGRALLSLQMVRRGGADRPAPLVDVLLDPGQRLQGLQATALHELGHGFGLWGHSDRPDDVMTAVPGPRPPSDLSPRDRETLRWLLGRPSLFRPEPPPPTP
;
A
#
# COMPACT_ATOMS: atom_id res chain seq x y z
N MET A 1 -23.31 1.47 -12.01
CA MET A 1 -22.04 0.72 -12.14
C MET A 1 -21.00 1.74 -12.55
N ILE A 2 -20.07 2.11 -11.64
CA ILE A 2 -18.96 3.01 -11.97
C ILE A 2 -18.02 2.20 -12.86
N PRO A 3 -17.65 2.66 -14.06
CA PRO A 3 -16.69 1.93 -14.89
C PRO A 3 -15.40 1.75 -14.11
N ALA A 4 -14.90 0.52 -14.06
CA ALA A 4 -13.62 0.24 -13.45
C ALA A 4 -12.56 1.10 -14.10
N ALA A 5 -11.75 1.82 -13.31
CA ALA A 5 -10.61 2.53 -13.86
C ALA A 5 -9.76 1.53 -14.66
N PRO A 6 -9.19 1.91 -15.81
CA PRO A 6 -8.41 1.00 -16.65
C PRO A 6 -7.33 0.22 -15.88
N ASP A 7 -6.88 0.79 -14.78
CA ASP A 7 -5.84 0.27 -13.89
C ASP A 7 -6.30 -0.90 -12.98
N CYS A 8 -7.61 -1.04 -12.75
CA CYS A 8 -8.22 -2.14 -11.98
C CYS A 8 -9.00 -3.12 -12.85
N ALA A 9 -8.76 -3.13 -14.16
CA ALA A 9 -9.29 -4.15 -15.05
C ALA A 9 -8.82 -5.56 -14.60
N PRO A 10 -9.57 -6.62 -14.93
CA PRO A 10 -9.20 -7.97 -14.58
C PRO A 10 -7.78 -8.34 -15.00
N VAL A 11 -7.07 -9.03 -14.13
CA VAL A 11 -5.73 -9.57 -14.42
C VAL A 11 -5.87 -10.85 -15.23
N GLU A 12 -5.26 -10.86 -16.41
CA GLU A 12 -5.21 -12.02 -17.30
C GLU A 12 -4.12 -13.00 -16.86
N GLN A 13 -2.96 -12.47 -16.47
CA GLN A 13 -1.82 -13.25 -16.01
C GLN A 13 -1.01 -12.46 -14.96
N ARG A 14 -0.46 -13.20 -14.00
CA ARG A 14 0.40 -12.64 -12.95
C ARG A 14 1.57 -13.59 -12.68
N ARG A 15 2.79 -13.07 -12.64
CA ARG A 15 3.99 -13.83 -12.27
C ARG A 15 4.97 -12.96 -11.49
N LEU A 16 5.82 -13.56 -10.71
CA LEU A 16 6.94 -12.86 -10.09
C LEU A 16 7.89 -12.32 -11.17
N LEU A 17 8.56 -11.22 -10.88
CA LEU A 17 9.60 -10.70 -11.75
C LEU A 17 10.78 -11.68 -11.83
N SER A 18 11.15 -12.04 -13.05
CA SER A 18 12.37 -12.80 -13.31
C SER A 18 13.62 -11.91 -13.11
N PRO A 19 14.83 -12.48 -13.00
CA PRO A 19 16.07 -11.71 -13.01
C PRO A 19 16.22 -10.84 -14.27
N GLU A 20 15.80 -11.34 -15.42
CA GLU A 20 15.81 -10.63 -16.71
C GLU A 20 14.85 -9.44 -16.70
N ASP A 21 13.63 -9.61 -16.17
CA ASP A 21 12.69 -8.49 -15.98
C ASP A 21 13.31 -7.39 -15.11
N ARG A 22 13.95 -7.77 -14.01
CA ARG A 22 14.60 -6.82 -13.09
C ARG A 22 15.71 -6.05 -13.78
N GLN A 23 16.53 -6.74 -14.58
CA GLN A 23 17.62 -6.10 -15.33
C GLN A 23 17.08 -5.13 -16.39
N ARG A 24 16.06 -5.56 -17.17
CA ARG A 24 15.43 -4.71 -18.19
C ARG A 24 14.72 -3.50 -17.62
N LEU A 25 14.09 -3.64 -16.45
CA LEU A 25 13.33 -2.59 -15.77
C LEU A 25 14.17 -1.78 -14.78
N ALA A 26 15.46 -2.07 -14.63
CA ALA A 26 16.33 -1.36 -13.71
C ALA A 26 16.31 0.13 -14.00
N VAL A 27 15.92 0.91 -13.01
CA VAL A 27 15.93 2.38 -13.07
C VAL A 27 17.30 2.83 -12.57
N PRO A 28 18.03 3.66 -13.33
CA PRO A 28 19.25 4.25 -12.81
C PRO A 28 18.97 5.01 -11.51
N PRO A 29 19.91 5.00 -10.56
CA PRO A 29 19.73 5.75 -9.33
C PRO A 29 19.45 7.22 -9.66
N SER A 30 18.39 7.75 -9.06
CA SER A 30 18.08 9.18 -9.22
C SER A 30 19.25 10.02 -8.68
N PRO A 31 19.63 11.10 -9.37
CA PRO A 31 20.63 12.01 -8.85
C PRO A 31 20.22 12.52 -7.47
N PRO A 32 21.18 12.84 -6.60
CA PRO A 32 20.90 13.40 -5.28
C PRO A 32 20.02 14.65 -5.43
N GLU A 33 18.95 14.72 -4.66
CA GLU A 33 18.07 15.87 -4.66
C GLU A 33 18.77 17.08 -4.05
N ALA A 34 18.69 18.22 -4.73
CA ALA A 34 19.32 19.47 -4.30
C ALA A 34 18.68 20.10 -3.04
N SER A 35 17.49 19.62 -2.63
CA SER A 35 16.73 20.12 -1.46
C SER A 35 16.54 19.03 -0.42
N PRO A 36 16.57 19.37 0.88
CA PRO A 36 16.25 18.41 1.92
C PRO A 36 14.84 17.83 1.70
N ARG A 37 14.70 16.53 1.88
CA ARG A 37 13.43 15.86 1.74
C ARG A 37 12.49 16.27 2.89
N PRO A 38 11.19 16.51 2.61
CA PRO A 38 10.26 16.99 3.63
C PRO A 38 9.87 15.88 4.62
N ALA A 39 9.48 16.29 5.81
CA ALA A 39 8.95 15.46 6.90
C ALA A 39 9.88 14.27 7.23
N TYR A 40 9.49 13.02 6.87
CA TYR A 40 10.32 11.82 7.05
C TYR A 40 10.59 11.10 5.72
N ALA A 41 10.55 11.83 4.60
CA ALA A 41 10.78 11.26 3.28
C ALA A 41 12.21 10.74 3.07
N ASP A 42 13.18 11.23 3.86
CA ASP A 42 14.56 10.75 3.92
C ASP A 42 14.68 9.32 4.51
N ARG A 43 13.67 8.89 5.26
CA ARG A 43 13.60 7.56 5.88
C ARG A 43 12.93 6.52 5.00
N LEU A 44 12.33 6.94 3.89
CA LEU A 44 11.70 6.01 2.95
C LEU A 44 12.75 5.28 2.12
N GLN A 45 12.48 4.01 1.86
CA GLN A 45 13.32 3.14 1.04
C GLN A 45 12.62 2.82 -0.29
N PRO A 46 13.28 3.01 -1.43
CA PRO A 46 12.78 2.55 -2.71
C PRO A 46 12.87 1.02 -2.81
N SER A 47 12.04 0.43 -3.63
CA SER A 47 12.18 -0.96 -4.04
C SER A 47 13.36 -1.14 -5.03
N SER A 48 13.63 -2.39 -5.41
CA SER A 48 14.63 -2.70 -6.47
C SER A 48 14.28 -2.11 -7.84
N LEU A 49 13.05 -1.64 -8.04
CA LEU A 49 12.58 -0.95 -9.25
C LEU A 49 12.21 0.52 -8.99
N GLY A 50 12.79 1.13 -7.96
CA GLY A 50 12.53 2.52 -7.60
C GLY A 50 11.31 2.68 -6.68
N TRP A 51 10.72 3.88 -6.69
CA TRP A 51 9.63 4.24 -5.78
C TRP A 51 8.32 3.53 -6.15
N VAL A 52 7.74 2.82 -5.17
CA VAL A 52 6.40 2.24 -5.29
C VAL A 52 5.39 3.36 -5.04
N SER A 53 4.99 4.05 -6.11
CA SER A 53 4.17 5.25 -6.04
C SER A 53 3.05 5.21 -7.07
N ARG A 54 1.80 5.31 -6.62
CA ARG A 54 0.57 5.31 -7.43
C ARG A 54 -0.44 6.27 -6.82
N ARG A 55 -1.28 6.90 -7.66
CA ARG A 55 -2.42 7.71 -7.19
C ARG A 55 -3.69 6.88 -7.05
N SER A 56 -3.79 5.79 -7.81
CA SER A 56 -4.93 4.89 -7.84
C SER A 56 -4.51 3.48 -7.45
N TRP A 57 -5.28 2.85 -6.56
CA TRP A 57 -5.00 1.52 -6.01
C TRP A 57 -6.23 0.64 -6.06
N CYS A 58 -6.06 -0.58 -6.58
CA CYS A 58 -7.08 -1.63 -6.54
C CYS A 58 -6.95 -2.37 -5.21
N VAL A 59 -8.00 -2.38 -4.41
CA VAL A 59 -7.98 -2.91 -3.05
C VAL A 59 -8.96 -4.07 -2.95
N TRP A 60 -8.48 -5.22 -2.52
CA TRP A 60 -9.28 -6.37 -2.17
C TRP A 60 -9.25 -6.59 -0.66
N ILE A 61 -10.41 -6.90 -0.11
CA ILE A 61 -10.57 -7.22 1.30
C ILE A 61 -11.03 -8.66 1.40
N GLU A 62 -10.35 -9.48 2.21
CA GLU A 62 -10.74 -10.87 2.44
C GLU A 62 -12.21 -10.96 2.84
N PRO A 63 -13.04 -11.69 2.05
CA PRO A 63 -14.44 -11.85 2.38
C PRO A 63 -14.61 -12.71 3.63
N ASP A 64 -15.65 -12.42 4.39
CA ASP A 64 -16.02 -13.22 5.55
C ASP A 64 -17.31 -13.99 5.26
N PRO A 65 -17.23 -15.29 5.00
CA PRO A 65 -18.41 -16.10 4.70
C PRO A 65 -19.31 -16.35 5.93
N GLN A 66 -18.77 -16.16 7.14
CA GLN A 66 -19.51 -16.36 8.40
C GLN A 66 -19.21 -15.19 9.35
N PRO A 67 -19.81 -14.01 9.10
CA PRO A 67 -19.58 -12.83 9.91
C PRO A 67 -19.92 -13.04 11.37
N ASP A 68 -18.99 -12.68 12.25
CA ASP A 68 -19.19 -12.63 13.68
C ASP A 68 -18.85 -11.22 14.24
N ARG A 69 -18.97 -11.06 15.55
CA ARG A 69 -18.62 -9.79 16.20
C ARG A 69 -17.18 -9.35 15.94
N PHE A 70 -16.24 -10.28 15.93
CA PHE A 70 -14.81 -9.96 15.77
C PHE A 70 -14.49 -9.60 14.33
N SER A 71 -15.08 -10.29 13.36
CA SER A 71 -14.95 -9.94 11.95
C SER A 71 -15.60 -8.60 11.63
N GLY A 72 -16.72 -8.28 12.27
CA GLY A 72 -17.36 -6.97 12.15
C GLY A 72 -16.48 -5.83 12.65
N LEU A 73 -15.79 -5.99 13.79
CA LEU A 73 -14.85 -5.01 14.32
C LEU A 73 -13.62 -4.87 13.40
N TRP A 74 -13.11 -5.98 12.88
CA TRP A 74 -12.01 -5.99 11.93
C TRP A 74 -12.39 -5.23 10.65
N ARG A 75 -13.54 -5.53 10.08
CA ARG A 75 -14.05 -4.84 8.89
C ARG A 75 -14.24 -3.34 9.13
N GLN A 76 -14.81 -2.95 10.25
CA GLN A 76 -14.97 -1.55 10.64
C GLN A 76 -13.62 -0.82 10.73
N ALA A 77 -12.59 -1.47 11.29
CA ALA A 77 -11.25 -0.89 11.39
C ALA A 77 -10.62 -0.67 10.02
N VAL A 78 -10.72 -1.66 9.14
CA VAL A 78 -10.22 -1.58 7.75
C VAL A 78 -10.94 -0.49 6.97
N ASP A 79 -12.27 -0.45 7.01
CA ASP A 79 -13.06 0.56 6.29
C ASP A 79 -12.74 1.98 6.77
N THR A 80 -12.53 2.14 8.09
CA THR A 80 -12.11 3.42 8.67
C THR A 80 -10.74 3.85 8.15
N ALA A 81 -9.76 2.93 8.13
CA ALA A 81 -8.41 3.23 7.65
C ALA A 81 -8.41 3.55 6.14
N LEU A 82 -9.13 2.78 5.33
CA LEU A 82 -9.31 3.05 3.90
C LEU A 82 -9.97 4.40 3.65
N ALA A 83 -10.99 4.78 4.43
CA ALA A 83 -11.63 6.08 4.31
C ALA A 83 -10.67 7.25 4.63
N ARG A 84 -9.71 7.08 5.55
CA ARG A 84 -8.68 8.10 5.84
C ARG A 84 -7.72 8.26 4.68
N TRP A 85 -7.16 7.16 4.17
CA TRP A 85 -6.26 7.18 3.01
C TRP A 85 -6.98 7.60 1.72
N GLY A 86 -8.26 7.29 1.58
CA GLY A 86 -9.09 7.66 0.43
C GLY A 86 -9.31 9.17 0.25
N ARG A 87 -8.94 9.99 1.24
CA ARG A 87 -8.91 11.46 1.10
C ARG A 87 -7.69 11.95 0.32
N GLU A 88 -6.64 11.15 0.27
CA GLU A 88 -5.37 11.49 -0.39
C GLU A 88 -5.13 10.68 -1.68
N LEU A 89 -5.78 9.51 -1.80
CA LEU A 89 -5.58 8.53 -2.87
C LEU A 89 -6.91 8.07 -3.45
N THR A 90 -6.91 7.66 -4.70
CA THR A 90 -8.08 6.98 -5.30
C THR A 90 -8.00 5.49 -4.96
N LEU A 91 -8.95 4.99 -4.17
CA LEU A 91 -9.03 3.59 -3.78
C LEU A 91 -10.24 2.95 -4.48
N GLN A 92 -9.99 1.90 -5.25
CA GLN A 92 -11.02 1.17 -5.98
C GLN A 92 -11.15 -0.26 -5.44
N PRO A 93 -12.28 -0.63 -4.86
CA PRO A 93 -12.52 -2.00 -4.44
C PRO A 93 -12.58 -2.93 -5.66
N VAL A 94 -12.00 -4.14 -5.52
CA VAL A 94 -12.08 -5.21 -6.50
C VAL A 94 -12.59 -6.49 -5.83
N GLU A 95 -13.29 -7.33 -6.61
CA GLU A 95 -13.91 -8.55 -6.10
C GLU A 95 -12.92 -9.73 -6.00
N ARG A 96 -11.93 -9.76 -6.87
CA ARG A 96 -10.95 -10.85 -6.94
C ARG A 96 -9.62 -10.39 -6.36
N ALA A 97 -9.03 -11.23 -5.51
CA ALA A 97 -7.70 -10.99 -4.94
C ALA A 97 -6.63 -10.80 -6.03
N ASP A 98 -6.78 -11.49 -7.15
CA ASP A 98 -5.83 -11.40 -8.27
C ASP A 98 -5.87 -10.07 -9.01
N ASP A 99 -6.96 -9.31 -8.92
CA ASP A 99 -7.10 -8.01 -9.56
C ASP A 99 -6.55 -6.87 -8.69
N ALA A 100 -6.20 -7.16 -7.43
CA ALA A 100 -5.75 -6.17 -6.46
C ALA A 100 -4.26 -5.80 -6.60
N HIS A 101 -3.95 -4.57 -6.21
CA HIS A 101 -2.61 -4.11 -5.83
C HIS A 101 -2.37 -4.29 -4.33
N ILE A 102 -3.43 -4.14 -3.52
CA ILE A 102 -3.41 -4.32 -2.07
C ILE A 102 -4.44 -5.38 -1.70
N ARG A 103 -4.01 -6.38 -0.94
CA ARG A 103 -4.89 -7.41 -0.38
C ARG A 103 -4.87 -7.32 1.13
N LEU A 104 -6.03 -7.14 1.73
CA LEU A 104 -6.21 -7.07 3.18
C LEU A 104 -6.68 -8.42 3.70
N TRP A 105 -5.87 -9.01 4.58
CA TRP A 105 -6.06 -10.34 5.14
C TRP A 105 -6.36 -10.27 6.63
N ARG A 106 -7.42 -10.94 7.07
CA ARG A 106 -7.82 -11.08 8.47
C ARG A 106 -7.06 -12.22 9.15
N ARG A 107 -5.77 -12.03 9.35
CA ARG A 107 -4.90 -13.04 9.97
C ARG A 107 -3.73 -12.43 10.71
N ARG A 108 -3.28 -13.14 11.73
CA ARG A 108 -2.07 -12.76 12.46
C ARG A 108 -0.85 -12.92 11.56
N PRO A 109 0.04 -11.90 11.49
CA PRO A 109 1.32 -12.04 10.81
C PRO A 109 2.17 -13.16 11.44
N PRO A 110 2.95 -13.89 10.63
CA PRO A 110 3.92 -14.85 11.17
C PRO A 110 4.97 -14.12 12.02
N ARG A 111 5.49 -14.81 13.04
CA ARG A 111 6.59 -14.27 13.85
C ARG A 111 7.82 -14.09 12.97
N GLN A 112 8.53 -12.98 13.17
CA GLN A 112 9.81 -12.72 12.55
C GLN A 112 10.85 -12.50 13.64
N ASP A 113 11.95 -13.23 13.59
CA ASP A 113 13.02 -13.19 14.60
C ASP A 113 12.49 -13.37 16.04
N GLY A 114 11.50 -14.27 16.20
CA GLY A 114 10.84 -14.55 17.47
C GLY A 114 9.84 -13.48 17.94
N ARG A 115 9.72 -12.34 17.24
CA ARG A 115 8.84 -11.23 17.60
C ARG A 115 7.48 -11.38 16.93
N ALA A 116 6.41 -11.18 17.70
CA ALA A 116 5.05 -11.10 17.21
C ALA A 116 4.77 -9.68 16.71
N SER A 117 4.00 -9.54 15.64
CA SER A 117 3.48 -8.27 15.13
C SER A 117 1.96 -8.34 15.09
N LEU A 118 1.30 -7.21 15.29
CA LEU A 118 -0.15 -7.05 15.19
C LEU A 118 -0.62 -6.75 13.76
N GLY A 119 0.27 -6.23 12.94
CA GLY A 119 0.08 -5.99 11.52
C GLY A 119 1.37 -6.21 10.75
N ARG A 120 1.28 -6.41 9.44
CA ARG A 120 2.41 -6.47 8.53
C ARG A 120 2.00 -6.26 7.09
N ALA A 121 2.70 -5.37 6.40
CA ALA A 121 2.64 -5.23 4.96
C ALA A 121 3.81 -5.97 4.30
N LEU A 122 3.53 -6.73 3.25
CA LEU A 122 4.50 -7.54 2.50
C LEU A 122 4.44 -7.13 1.04
N LEU A 123 5.51 -6.51 0.53
CA LEU A 123 5.62 -6.11 -0.86
C LEU A 123 6.20 -7.24 -1.71
N SER A 124 5.54 -7.55 -2.81
CA SER A 124 6.11 -8.29 -3.92
C SER A 124 5.97 -7.49 -5.21
N LEU A 125 6.99 -7.56 -6.06
CA LEU A 125 6.97 -6.94 -7.38
C LEU A 125 6.70 -8.01 -8.41
N GLN A 126 5.73 -7.77 -9.27
CA GLN A 126 5.23 -8.76 -10.20
C GLN A 126 5.12 -8.18 -11.61
N MET A 127 5.15 -9.06 -12.61
CA MET A 127 4.70 -8.74 -13.96
C MET A 127 3.23 -9.12 -14.07
N VAL A 128 2.41 -8.18 -14.50
CA VAL A 128 0.96 -8.35 -14.62
C VAL A 128 0.53 -8.03 -16.03
N ARG A 129 -0.25 -8.93 -16.64
CA ARG A 129 -0.90 -8.71 -17.92
C ARG A 129 -2.33 -8.22 -17.70
N ARG A 130 -2.63 -7.06 -18.28
CA ARG A 130 -3.97 -6.46 -18.33
C ARG A 130 -4.21 -5.87 -19.71
N GLY A 131 -5.35 -6.18 -20.34
CA GLY A 131 -5.65 -5.71 -21.69
C GLY A 131 -4.59 -6.06 -22.72
N GLY A 132 -3.99 -7.27 -22.61
CA GLY A 132 -2.95 -7.75 -23.51
C GLY A 132 -1.54 -7.17 -23.28
N ALA A 133 -1.34 -6.22 -22.36
CA ALA A 133 -0.04 -5.60 -22.09
C ALA A 133 0.57 -6.08 -20.77
N ASP A 134 1.86 -6.43 -20.80
CA ASP A 134 2.65 -6.80 -19.61
C ASP A 134 3.25 -5.55 -18.97
N ARG A 135 3.00 -5.35 -17.66
CA ARG A 135 3.54 -4.22 -16.90
C ARG A 135 4.00 -4.63 -15.51
N PRO A 136 5.04 -4.00 -14.97
CA PRO A 136 5.40 -4.21 -13.58
C PRO A 136 4.32 -3.60 -12.67
N ALA A 137 3.93 -4.35 -11.65
CA ALA A 137 2.95 -3.92 -10.67
C ALA A 137 3.37 -4.32 -9.26
N PRO A 138 3.10 -3.49 -8.24
CA PRO A 138 3.24 -3.89 -6.86
C PRO A 138 2.05 -4.77 -6.48
N LEU A 139 2.32 -5.76 -5.65
CA LEU A 139 1.31 -6.48 -4.88
C LEU A 139 1.71 -6.40 -3.42
N VAL A 140 0.83 -5.86 -2.60
CA VAL A 140 1.06 -5.75 -1.16
C VAL A 140 0.02 -6.58 -0.42
N ASP A 141 0.49 -7.58 0.33
CA ASP A 141 -0.34 -8.30 1.29
C ASP A 141 -0.26 -7.61 2.65
N VAL A 142 -1.39 -7.11 3.13
CA VAL A 142 -1.54 -6.47 4.43
C VAL A 142 -2.23 -7.45 5.36
N LEU A 143 -1.48 -7.98 6.31
CA LEU A 143 -1.94 -8.93 7.32
C LEU A 143 -2.30 -8.16 8.60
N LEU A 144 -3.51 -8.31 9.11
CA LEU A 144 -4.00 -7.65 10.31
C LEU A 144 -4.54 -8.68 11.30
N ASP A 145 -3.92 -8.77 12.48
CA ASP A 145 -4.37 -9.66 13.56
C ASP A 145 -5.78 -9.24 14.04
N PRO A 146 -6.80 -10.10 13.89
CA PRO A 146 -8.15 -9.77 14.34
C PRO A 146 -8.32 -9.76 15.88
N GLY A 147 -7.35 -10.27 16.63
CA GLY A 147 -7.39 -10.34 18.09
C GLY A 147 -7.17 -9.01 18.81
N GLN A 148 -7.05 -7.91 18.09
CA GLN A 148 -6.83 -6.58 18.65
C GLN A 148 -8.15 -5.92 19.11
N ARG A 149 -8.04 -4.96 20.06
CA ARG A 149 -9.14 -4.04 20.33
C ARG A 149 -9.33 -3.09 19.16
N LEU A 150 -10.56 -2.60 18.93
CA LEU A 150 -10.92 -1.78 17.77
C LEU A 150 -9.96 -0.61 17.52
N GLN A 151 -9.66 0.18 18.57
CA GLN A 151 -8.75 1.32 18.43
C GLN A 151 -7.33 0.92 17.99
N GLY A 152 -6.78 -0.15 18.58
CA GLY A 152 -5.47 -0.69 18.17
C GLY A 152 -5.49 -1.21 16.74
N LEU A 153 -6.55 -1.93 16.38
CA LEU A 153 -6.73 -2.47 15.03
C LEU A 153 -6.86 -1.36 13.98
N GLN A 154 -7.58 -0.29 14.28
CA GLN A 154 -7.67 0.89 13.41
C GLN A 154 -6.31 1.54 13.18
N ALA A 155 -5.53 1.73 14.25
CA ALA A 155 -4.19 2.31 14.14
C ALA A 155 -3.23 1.38 13.38
N THR A 156 -3.27 0.07 13.65
CA THR A 156 -2.49 -0.93 12.91
C THR A 156 -2.88 -0.94 11.43
N ALA A 157 -4.17 -0.95 11.10
CA ALA A 157 -4.64 -0.92 9.72
C ALA A 157 -4.20 0.37 9.00
N LEU A 158 -4.28 1.50 9.68
CA LEU A 158 -3.87 2.79 9.13
C LEU A 158 -2.36 2.81 8.82
N HIS A 159 -1.53 2.27 9.72
CA HIS A 159 -0.08 2.15 9.56
C HIS A 159 0.30 1.19 8.41
N GLU A 160 -0.21 -0.03 8.44
CA GLU A 160 0.14 -1.04 7.44
C GLU A 160 -0.35 -0.66 6.03
N LEU A 161 -1.47 0.03 5.92
CA LEU A 161 -1.91 0.63 4.66
C LEU A 161 -0.96 1.73 4.19
N GLY A 162 -0.32 2.48 5.07
CA GLY A 162 0.72 3.45 4.69
C GLY A 162 1.87 2.76 3.96
N HIS A 163 2.36 1.64 4.48
CA HIS A 163 3.31 0.79 3.75
C HIS A 163 2.71 0.29 2.44
N GLY A 164 1.45 -0.16 2.46
CA GLY A 164 0.72 -0.60 1.27
C GLY A 164 0.70 0.47 0.17
N PHE A 165 0.57 1.73 0.51
CA PHE A 165 0.55 2.86 -0.42
C PHE A 165 1.94 3.42 -0.76
N GLY A 166 3.00 2.74 -0.33
CA GLY A 166 4.37 3.01 -0.74
C GLY A 166 5.24 3.75 0.29
N LEU A 167 4.74 4.05 1.48
CA LEU A 167 5.54 4.66 2.55
C LEU A 167 6.41 3.60 3.24
N TRP A 168 7.39 3.04 2.52
CA TRP A 168 8.31 2.02 3.01
C TRP A 168 9.40 2.62 3.88
N GLY A 169 9.08 2.92 5.12
CA GLY A 169 9.92 3.54 6.13
C GLY A 169 9.06 4.02 7.30
N HIS A 170 9.70 4.52 8.34
CA HIS A 170 9.00 4.95 9.55
C HIS A 170 9.33 6.39 9.91
N SER A 171 8.34 7.10 10.44
CA SER A 171 8.52 8.41 11.04
C SER A 171 9.26 8.32 12.37
N ASP A 172 9.94 9.41 12.70
CA ASP A 172 10.60 9.66 13.99
C ASP A 172 9.67 10.28 15.05
N ARG A 173 8.39 10.57 14.69
CA ARG A 173 7.43 11.19 15.58
C ARG A 173 6.29 10.27 15.96
N PRO A 174 5.92 10.20 17.26
CA PRO A 174 4.86 9.31 17.74
C PRO A 174 3.46 9.69 17.25
N ASP A 175 3.25 10.95 16.83
CA ASP A 175 1.96 11.47 16.36
C ASP A 175 1.72 11.21 14.86
N ASP A 176 2.72 10.70 14.14
CA ASP A 176 2.58 10.29 12.73
C ASP A 176 2.06 8.84 12.66
N VAL A 177 1.21 8.55 11.68
CA VAL A 177 0.70 7.20 11.43
C VAL A 177 1.85 6.22 11.17
N MET A 178 2.90 6.68 10.47
CA MET A 178 4.05 5.85 10.13
C MET A 178 5.10 5.76 11.24
N THR A 179 4.75 6.05 12.49
CA THR A 179 5.67 5.83 13.62
C THR A 179 6.01 4.35 13.80
N ALA A 180 7.29 4.02 14.04
CA ALA A 180 7.72 2.64 14.29
C ALA A 180 7.20 2.09 15.62
N VAL A 181 7.03 2.96 16.61
CA VAL A 181 6.59 2.60 17.97
C VAL A 181 5.42 3.52 18.37
N PRO A 182 4.18 3.04 18.23
CA PRO A 182 3.03 3.83 18.63
C PRO A 182 3.04 4.06 20.14
N GLY A 183 2.69 5.29 20.54
CA GLY A 183 2.50 5.64 21.94
C GLY A 183 1.20 5.04 22.52
N PRO A 184 0.89 5.37 23.79
CA PRO A 184 -0.32 4.88 24.44
C PRO A 184 -1.62 5.38 23.79
N ARG A 185 -1.53 6.41 22.98
CA ARG A 185 -2.63 6.95 22.16
C ARG A 185 -2.18 6.96 20.71
N PRO A 186 -2.36 5.82 19.98
CA PRO A 186 -1.94 5.75 18.60
C PRO A 186 -2.74 6.72 17.73
N PRO A 187 -2.14 7.25 16.65
CA PRO A 187 -2.82 8.13 15.70
C PRO A 187 -4.09 7.49 15.11
N SER A 188 -5.16 8.28 14.99
CA SER A 188 -6.44 7.85 14.38
C SER A 188 -6.71 8.49 13.02
N ASP A 189 -5.81 9.37 12.56
CA ASP A 189 -5.84 10.02 11.25
C ASP A 189 -4.42 10.36 10.80
N LEU A 190 -4.23 10.61 9.51
CA LEU A 190 -2.94 11.02 8.96
C LEU A 190 -2.53 12.39 9.52
N SER A 191 -1.30 12.50 9.95
CA SER A 191 -0.71 13.77 10.36
C SER A 191 -0.45 14.68 9.13
N PRO A 192 -0.19 15.97 9.32
CA PRO A 192 0.31 16.83 8.25
C PRO A 192 1.60 16.29 7.62
N ARG A 193 2.50 15.68 8.43
CA ARG A 193 3.76 15.11 7.97
C ARG A 193 3.55 13.83 7.14
N ASP A 194 2.59 12.97 7.50
CA ASP A 194 2.22 11.81 6.69
C ASP A 194 1.76 12.26 5.30
N ARG A 195 0.88 13.26 5.23
CA ARG A 195 0.38 13.82 3.97
C ARG A 195 1.49 14.49 3.14
N GLU A 196 2.40 15.18 3.79
CA GLU A 196 3.54 15.82 3.13
C GLU A 196 4.50 14.77 2.54
N THR A 197 4.84 13.74 3.30
CA THR A 197 5.67 12.63 2.85
C THR A 197 5.01 11.88 1.69
N LEU A 198 3.69 11.63 1.77
CA LEU A 198 2.95 11.00 0.67
C LEU A 198 2.97 11.87 -0.60
N ARG A 199 2.72 13.19 -0.48
CA ARG A 199 2.78 14.11 -1.63
C ARG A 199 4.16 14.14 -2.28
N TRP A 200 5.22 14.14 -1.45
CA TRP A 200 6.58 14.03 -1.94
C TRP A 200 6.78 12.72 -2.73
N LEU A 201 6.37 11.58 -2.17
CA LEU A 201 6.47 10.26 -2.82
C LEU A 201 5.67 10.23 -4.14
N LEU A 202 4.46 10.78 -4.15
CA LEU A 202 3.64 10.90 -5.36
C LEU A 202 4.26 11.84 -6.42
N GLY A 203 5.20 12.68 -6.07
CA GLY A 203 6.01 13.49 -6.99
C GLY A 203 7.14 12.72 -7.66
N ARG A 204 7.56 11.55 -7.16
CA ARG A 204 8.72 10.79 -7.67
C ARG A 204 8.38 10.01 -8.94
N PRO A 205 9.35 9.84 -9.86
CA PRO A 205 9.21 8.90 -10.96
C PRO A 205 8.92 7.48 -10.44
N SER A 206 8.01 6.77 -11.12
CA SER A 206 7.63 5.41 -10.71
C SER A 206 7.18 4.61 -11.94
N LEU A 207 7.72 3.40 -12.07
CA LEU A 207 7.33 2.44 -13.09
C LEU A 207 5.93 1.83 -12.86
N PHE A 208 5.38 2.07 -11.68
CA PHE A 208 4.11 1.48 -11.26
C PHE A 208 2.89 2.36 -11.52
N ARG A 209 3.07 3.53 -12.13
CA ARG A 209 1.97 4.40 -12.54
C ARG A 209 1.35 3.91 -13.84
N PRO A 210 0.02 4.04 -13.99
CA PRO A 210 -0.58 3.88 -15.31
C PRO A 210 0.01 4.92 -16.27
N GLU A 211 0.22 4.53 -17.51
CA GLU A 211 0.53 5.51 -18.56
C GLU A 211 -0.64 6.49 -18.70
N PRO A 212 -0.34 7.77 -18.90
CA PRO A 212 -1.38 8.70 -19.31
C PRO A 212 -2.05 8.17 -20.60
N PRO A 213 -3.38 8.34 -20.76
CA PRO A 213 -4.01 7.98 -22.00
C PRO A 213 -3.30 8.70 -23.15
N PRO A 214 -3.21 8.08 -24.34
CA PRO A 214 -2.66 8.76 -25.51
C PRO A 214 -3.41 10.08 -25.73
N PRO A 215 -2.71 11.12 -26.18
CA PRO A 215 -3.37 12.39 -26.49
C PRO A 215 -4.52 12.13 -27.45
N THR A 216 -5.70 12.60 -27.10
CA THR A 216 -6.87 12.53 -27.97
C THR A 216 -6.55 13.31 -29.24
N PRO A 217 -6.79 12.76 -30.45
CA PRO A 217 -6.50 13.39 -31.72
C PRO A 217 -7.30 14.68 -31.93
#